data_1c023133aed9d4e077605200dfc570a0
#
_entry.id   1c023133aed9d4e077605200dfc570a0
#
_cell.length_a   1.000
_cell.length_b   1.000
_cell.length_c   1.000
_cell.angle_alpha   90.00
_cell.angle_beta   90.00
_cell.angle_gamma   90.00
#
_symmetry.space_group_name_H-M   'P 1'
#
loop_
_entity.id
_entity.type
_entity.pdbx_description
1 polymer ?
#
loop_
_entity_poly.entity_id
_entity_poly.type
_entity_poly.pdbx_seq_one_letter_code
_entity_poly.pdbx_strand_id
1 'polypeptide(L)' 'MKGVTYKSYDDLPLMLSVPDLTDVLGISRAGAYELVKSKGFPALHIGNRIVIPKDELIAWIGRNTGGGK' A
#
# COMPACT_ATOMS: atom_id res chain seq x y z
N MET A 1 -4.58 -10.25 17.90
CA MET A 1 -3.89 -9.90 17.48
C MET A 1 -3.99 -9.21 16.60
N LYS A 2 -3.61 -8.79 16.37
CA LYS A 2 -3.72 -8.06 15.67
C LYS A 2 -3.29 -8.21 14.55
N GLY A 3 -3.34 -7.97 13.91
CA GLY A 3 -2.99 -7.89 12.64
C GLY A 3 -2.11 -8.88 12.11
N VAL A 4 -1.98 -8.82 10.86
CA VAL A 4 -1.08 -9.68 10.14
C VAL A 4 0.29 -9.01 10.10
N THR A 5 1.32 -9.79 10.30
CA THR A 5 2.68 -9.29 10.18
C THR A 5 3.24 -9.76 8.85
N TYR A 6 3.63 -8.82 8.03
CA TYR A 6 4.21 -9.14 6.72
C TYR A 6 5.71 -9.07 6.83
N LYS A 7 6.38 -10.16 6.54
CA LYS A 7 7.83 -10.24 6.63
C LYS A 7 8.53 -9.97 5.32
N SER A 8 7.84 -10.19 4.24
CA SER A 8 8.41 -9.95 2.93
C SER A 8 7.27 -9.62 1.97
N TYR A 9 7.65 -9.17 0.79
CA TYR A 9 6.65 -8.87 -0.23
C TYR A 9 5.86 -10.11 -0.63
N ASP A 10 6.47 -11.28 -0.53
CA ASP A 10 5.79 -12.50 -0.91
C ASP A 10 4.61 -12.82 0.01
N ASP A 11 4.63 -12.28 1.21
CA ASP A 11 3.55 -12.51 2.16
C ASP A 11 2.33 -11.67 1.85
N LEU A 12 2.44 -10.71 0.96
CA LEU A 12 1.33 -9.80 0.67
C LEU A 12 0.35 -10.44 -0.31
N PRO A 13 -0.94 -10.16 -0.14
CA PRO A 13 -1.92 -10.59 -1.14
C PRO A 13 -1.72 -9.82 -2.44
N LEU A 14 -2.24 -10.36 -3.52
CA LEU A 14 -2.11 -9.71 -4.83
C LEU A 14 -2.73 -8.31 -4.84
N MET A 15 -3.84 -8.16 -4.15
CA MET A 15 -4.50 -6.87 -4.03
C MET A 15 -4.63 -6.52 -2.57
N LEU A 16 -4.26 -5.31 -2.24
CA LEU A 16 -4.27 -4.83 -0.87
C LEU A 16 -5.44 -3.86 -0.66
N SER A 17 -5.99 -3.90 0.53
CA SER A 17 -7.00 -2.91 0.92
C SER A 17 -6.31 -1.76 1.63
N VAL A 18 -7.08 -0.71 1.95
CA VAL A 18 -6.51 0.40 2.72
C VAL A 18 -6.05 -0.07 4.10
N PRO A 19 -6.82 -0.87 4.84
CA PRO A 19 -6.31 -1.41 6.11
C PRO A 19 -5.02 -2.21 5.93
N ASP A 20 -4.93 -3.01 4.87
CA ASP A 20 -3.70 -3.75 4.61
C ASP A 20 -2.53 -2.80 4.41
N LEU A 21 -2.77 -1.70 3.73
CA LEU A 21 -1.73 -0.71 3.46
C LEU A 21 -1.20 -0.11 4.76
N THR A 22 -2.08 0.14 5.74
CA THR A 22 -1.61 0.66 7.02
C THR A 22 -0.65 -0.30 7.68
N ASP A 23 -0.93 -1.60 7.59
CA ASP A 23 -0.06 -2.60 8.20
C ASP A 23 1.28 -2.70 7.47
N VAL A 24 1.22 -2.66 6.15
CA VAL A 24 2.44 -2.80 5.34
C VAL A 24 3.37 -1.62 5.55
N LEU A 25 2.82 -0.41 5.54
CA LEU A 25 3.62 0.79 5.62
C LEU A 25 3.80 1.31 7.03
N GLY A 26 3.06 0.77 7.99
CA GLY A 26 3.18 1.20 9.37
C GLY A 26 2.67 2.62 9.58
N ILE A 27 1.60 2.99 8.90
CA ILE A 27 1.05 4.33 8.98
C ILE A 27 -0.38 4.27 9.50
N SER A 28 -0.90 5.43 9.89
CA SER A 28 -2.26 5.51 10.38
C SER A 28 -3.24 5.36 9.22
N ARG A 29 -4.49 5.10 9.57
CA ARG A 29 -5.52 5.00 8.55
C ARG A 29 -5.68 6.31 7.79
N ALA A 30 -5.63 7.42 8.51
CA ALA A 30 -5.72 8.72 7.86
C ALA A 30 -4.58 8.91 6.87
N GLY A 31 -3.38 8.51 7.27
CA GLY A 31 -2.23 8.60 6.39
C GLY A 31 -2.39 7.74 5.16
N ALA A 32 -2.96 6.54 5.33
CA ALA A 32 -3.17 5.65 4.21
C ALA A 32 -4.18 6.25 3.21
N TYR A 33 -5.26 6.83 3.71
CA TYR A 33 -6.23 7.45 2.83
C TYR A 33 -5.65 8.66 2.09
N GLU A 34 -4.82 9.43 2.77
CA GLU A 34 -4.14 10.53 2.11
C GLU A 34 -3.25 10.01 0.98
N LEU A 35 -2.56 8.93 1.27
CA LEU A 35 -1.63 8.37 0.31
C LEU A 35 -2.35 7.86 -0.94
N VAL A 36 -3.47 7.16 -0.76
CA VAL A 36 -4.16 6.60 -1.94
C VAL A 36 -4.81 7.69 -2.78
N LYS A 37 -4.99 8.87 -2.23
CA LYS A 37 -5.50 9.99 -3.00
C LYS A 37 -4.39 10.78 -3.69
N SER A 38 -3.15 10.54 -3.30
CA SER A 38 -2.07 11.33 -3.85
C SER A 38 -1.80 10.94 -5.29
N LYS A 39 -1.30 11.90 -6.03
CA LYS A 39 -1.00 11.68 -7.41
C LYS A 39 0.17 10.73 -7.55
N GLY A 40 0.05 9.79 -8.43
CA GLY A 40 1.14 8.86 -8.67
C GLY A 40 1.14 7.62 -7.81
N PHE A 41 0.28 7.57 -6.80
CA PHE A 41 0.19 6.36 -6.00
C PHE A 41 -0.66 5.33 -6.72
N PRO A 42 -0.23 4.05 -6.78
CA PRO A 42 -0.92 3.03 -7.56
C PRO A 42 -2.15 2.47 -6.84
N ALA A 43 -3.23 3.20 -6.85
CA ALA A 43 -4.48 2.74 -6.25
C ALA A 43 -5.55 2.66 -7.31
N LEU A 44 -6.37 1.61 -7.24
CA LEU A 44 -7.50 1.44 -8.13
C LEU A 44 -8.77 1.71 -7.37
N HIS A 45 -9.64 2.51 -7.97
CA HIS A 45 -10.94 2.81 -7.37
C HIS A 45 -11.99 2.04 -8.12
N ILE A 46 -12.57 1.04 -7.47
CA ILE A 46 -13.56 0.17 -8.07
C ILE A 46 -14.84 0.30 -7.26
N GLY A 47 -15.81 1.01 -7.83
CA GLY A 47 -17.03 1.30 -7.09
C GLY A 47 -16.70 2.03 -5.80
N ASN A 48 -17.06 1.43 -4.68
CA ASN A 48 -16.77 2.02 -3.38
C ASN A 48 -15.49 1.48 -2.76
N ARG A 49 -14.76 0.68 -3.50
CA ARG A 49 -13.58 0.03 -2.95
C ARG A 49 -12.31 0.66 -3.50
N ILE A 50 -11.30 0.67 -2.67
CA ILE A 50 -9.97 1.09 -3.07
C ILE A 50 -9.06 -0.11 -2.87
N VAL A 51 -8.39 -0.54 -3.94
CA VAL A 51 -7.46 -1.65 -3.86
C VAL A 51 -6.13 -1.22 -4.44
N ILE A 52 -5.08 -1.79 -3.90
CA ILE A 52 -3.73 -1.45 -4.32
C ILE A 52 -3.06 -2.72 -4.83
N PRO A 53 -2.72 -2.81 -6.12
CA PRO A 53 -2.03 -3.99 -6.64
C PRO A 53 -0.65 -4.12 -5.99
N LYS A 54 -0.34 -5.31 -5.53
CA LYS A 54 0.92 -5.53 -4.83
C LYS A 54 2.12 -5.15 -5.68
N ASP A 55 2.15 -5.60 -6.91
CA ASP A 55 3.31 -5.34 -7.78
C ASP A 55 3.52 -3.85 -7.98
N GLU A 56 2.43 -3.12 -8.14
CA GLU A 56 2.53 -1.68 -8.34
C GLU A 56 2.98 -0.98 -7.08
N LEU A 57 2.54 -1.47 -5.93
CA LEU A 57 2.97 -0.90 -4.66
C LEU A 57 4.46 -1.10 -4.47
N ILE A 58 4.95 -2.28 -4.78
CA ILE A 58 6.39 -2.56 -4.65
C ILE A 58 7.19 -1.63 -5.54
N ALA A 59 6.73 -1.44 -6.78
CA ALA A 59 7.41 -0.54 -7.70
C ALA A 59 7.39 0.89 -7.18
N TRP A 60 6.25 1.30 -6.62
CA TRP A 60 6.13 2.66 -6.08
C TRP A 60 7.09 2.87 -4.91
N ILE A 61 7.19 1.87 -4.03
CA ILE A 61 8.11 1.96 -2.90
C ILE A 61 9.53 2.13 -3.41
N GLY A 62 9.89 1.35 -4.41
CA GLY A 62 11.25 1.42 -4.96
C GLY A 62 11.56 2.79 -5.54
N ARG A 63 10.58 3.38 -6.25
CA ARG A 63 10.79 4.69 -6.86
C ARG A 63 10.93 5.79 -5.82
N ASN A 64 10.31 5.59 -4.66
CA ASN A 64 10.25 6.65 -3.65
C ASN A 64 11.21 6.45 -2.49
N THR A 65 12.03 5.44 -2.55
CA THR A 65 13.01 5.21 -1.48
C THR A 65 14.41 5.17 -2.04
N GLY A 66 14.77 4.06 -2.60
CA GLY A 66 16.16 3.82 -2.94
C GLY A 66 16.76 4.84 -3.85
N GLY A 67 16.03 5.24 -4.83
CA GLY A 67 16.56 6.17 -5.80
C GLY A 67 16.79 7.54 -5.24
N GLY A 68 16.11 7.79 -4.18
CA GLY A 68 16.26 9.08 -3.58
C GLY A 68 17.60 9.29 -3.01
N LYS A 69 17.92 8.82 -2.93
CA LYS A 69 18.89 9.31 -2.42
C LYS A 69 19.65 9.35 -2.43
#